data_b19f1815e69c423c81cded3bdbd68205
#
_entry.id   b19f1815e69c423c81cded3bdbd68205
#
_cell.length_a   1.000
_cell.length_b   1.000
_cell.length_c   1.000
_cell.angle_alpha   90.00
_cell.angle_beta   90.00
_cell.angle_gamma   90.00
#
_symmetry.space_group_name_H-M   'P 1'
#
loop_
_entity.id
_entity.type
_entity.pdbx_description
1 polymer ?
#
loop_
_entity_poly.entity_id
_entity_poly.type
_entity_poly.pdbx_seq_one_letter_code
_entity_poly.pdbx_strand_id
1 'polypeptide(L)'
;MLGQLVFDEGRGGPKRALLYGLPVLRCQADPEGFWGERRLKRAGHSLYTGGAVRALVPAGFDRWPLLLKLGLRPVDPGAFLRAQAAPLAATLLERQGLSPDRATVALRGHRADGEMLRAALALCPRVRRLTISAPRGGEQLAAWLRREYGLPILPADAPAQAALLLQPGTEPGDAGPCPALTLFGPEPDLAGLRLSAPDLAPTDREDLPLLSALWEGGRLTPGQLKIT
;
A
#
# COMPACT_ATOMS: atom_id res chain seq x y z
N MET A 1 -9.72 -11.12 -12.41
CA MET A 1 -10.80 -11.06 -11.39
C MET A 1 -10.16 -11.17 -10.01
N LEU A 2 -10.75 -10.55 -8.98
CA LEU A 2 -10.29 -10.64 -7.60
C LEU A 2 -10.95 -11.83 -6.91
N GLY A 3 -10.16 -12.68 -6.23
CA GLY A 3 -10.65 -13.74 -5.36
C GLY A 3 -10.83 -13.24 -3.93
N GLN A 4 -11.78 -13.83 -3.22
CA GLN A 4 -11.92 -13.67 -1.77
C GLN A 4 -12.00 -15.06 -1.12
N LEU A 5 -11.10 -15.35 -0.22
CA LEU A 5 -11.15 -16.53 0.61
C LEU A 5 -11.75 -16.16 1.97
N VAL A 6 -12.79 -16.87 2.38
CA VAL A 6 -13.45 -16.67 3.68
C VAL A 6 -13.30 -17.95 4.49
N PHE A 7 -12.91 -17.82 5.74
CA PHE A 7 -12.82 -18.96 6.65
C PHE A 7 -14.17 -19.16 7.34
N ASP A 8 -14.79 -20.26 6.99
CA ASP A 8 -16.10 -20.66 7.52
C ASP A 8 -16.22 -22.19 7.41
N GLU A 9 -17.00 -22.80 8.27
CA GLU A 9 -17.29 -24.25 8.27
C GLU A 9 -18.07 -24.69 7.01
N GLY A 10 -18.55 -23.73 6.22
CA GLY A 10 -19.29 -23.97 4.99
C GLY A 10 -18.44 -24.65 3.91
N ARG A 11 -19.04 -25.62 3.21
CA ARG A 11 -18.48 -26.25 2.02
C ARG A 11 -19.18 -25.66 0.78
N GLY A 12 -18.76 -24.47 0.35
CA GLY A 12 -19.30 -23.85 -0.86
C GLY A 12 -18.29 -23.81 -1.98
N GLY A 13 -18.71 -24.13 -3.22
CA GLY A 13 -17.93 -23.84 -4.43
C GLY A 13 -17.77 -22.32 -4.63
N PRO A 14 -16.95 -21.89 -5.62
CA PRO A 14 -16.73 -20.47 -5.87
C PRO A 14 -18.04 -19.79 -6.30
N LYS A 15 -18.38 -18.69 -5.67
CA LYS A 15 -19.58 -17.88 -5.96
C LYS A 15 -19.17 -16.44 -6.29
N ARG A 16 -19.81 -15.88 -7.30
CA ARG A 16 -19.69 -14.43 -7.54
C ARG A 16 -20.43 -13.67 -6.43
N ALA A 17 -19.76 -12.68 -5.86
CA ALA A 17 -20.30 -11.86 -4.80
C ALA A 17 -19.89 -10.39 -5.01
N LEU A 18 -20.56 -9.48 -4.33
CA LEU A 18 -20.16 -8.08 -4.23
C LEU A 18 -19.58 -7.83 -2.84
N LEU A 19 -18.37 -7.31 -2.78
CA LEU A 19 -17.70 -6.88 -1.57
C LEU A 19 -17.59 -5.36 -1.60
N TYR A 20 -18.43 -4.65 -0.86
CA TYR A 20 -18.56 -3.18 -0.91
C TYR A 20 -18.71 -2.64 -2.35
N GLY A 21 -19.52 -3.35 -3.17
CA GLY A 21 -19.72 -3.00 -4.58
C GLY A 21 -18.60 -3.46 -5.53
N LEU A 22 -17.53 -4.07 -5.03
CA LEU A 22 -16.47 -4.65 -5.84
C LEU A 22 -16.84 -6.11 -6.20
N PRO A 23 -16.88 -6.49 -7.49
CA PRO A 23 -17.16 -7.85 -7.88
C PRO A 23 -15.98 -8.77 -7.54
N VAL A 24 -16.25 -9.80 -6.74
CA VAL A 24 -15.26 -10.78 -6.29
C VAL A 24 -15.75 -12.20 -6.55
N LEU A 25 -14.81 -13.12 -6.73
CA LEU A 25 -15.07 -14.55 -6.67
C LEU A 25 -14.80 -15.04 -5.26
N ARG A 26 -15.85 -15.35 -4.50
CA ARG A 26 -15.76 -15.79 -3.11
C ARG A 26 -15.73 -17.29 -3.02
N CYS A 27 -14.81 -17.83 -2.24
CA CYS A 27 -14.73 -19.24 -1.89
C CYS A 27 -14.62 -19.38 -0.37
N GLN A 28 -15.33 -20.35 0.20
CA GLN A 28 -15.27 -20.68 1.62
C GLN A 28 -14.35 -21.85 1.83
N ALA A 29 -13.53 -21.82 2.87
CA ALA A 29 -12.70 -22.91 3.30
C ALA A 29 -12.52 -22.86 4.82
N ASP A 30 -12.57 -24.01 5.45
CA ASP A 30 -12.14 -24.18 6.82
C ASP A 30 -10.66 -24.63 6.81
N PRO A 31 -9.72 -23.78 7.24
CA PRO A 31 -8.30 -24.11 7.24
C PRO A 31 -7.88 -25.01 8.38
N GLU A 32 -8.78 -25.29 9.34
CA GLU A 32 -8.47 -26.02 10.56
C GLU A 32 -8.60 -27.54 10.40
N GLY A 33 -7.99 -28.27 11.34
CA GLY A 33 -8.05 -29.70 11.44
C GLY A 33 -7.24 -30.44 10.37
N PHE A 34 -7.31 -31.80 10.43
CA PHE A 34 -6.51 -32.70 9.60
C PHE A 34 -6.64 -32.49 8.09
N TRP A 35 -7.80 -32.06 7.62
CA TRP A 35 -8.08 -31.80 6.20
C TRP A 35 -7.99 -30.33 5.80
N GLY A 36 -7.61 -29.42 6.70
CA GLY A 36 -7.61 -27.99 6.47
C GLY A 36 -6.76 -27.56 5.26
N GLU A 37 -5.54 -28.08 5.15
CA GLU A 37 -4.66 -27.78 4.00
C GLU A 37 -5.27 -28.25 2.66
N ARG A 38 -5.89 -29.44 2.65
CA ARG A 38 -6.54 -29.99 1.45
C ARG A 38 -7.75 -29.15 1.04
N ARG A 39 -8.54 -28.66 2.01
CA ARG A 39 -9.67 -27.76 1.76
C ARG A 39 -9.19 -26.43 1.20
N LEU A 40 -8.14 -25.86 1.80
CA LEU A 40 -7.53 -24.62 1.34
C LEU A 40 -6.96 -24.74 -0.08
N LYS A 41 -6.25 -25.83 -0.40
CA LYS A 41 -5.78 -26.11 -1.77
C LYS A 41 -6.94 -26.19 -2.76
N ARG A 42 -8.04 -26.87 -2.40
CA ARG A 42 -9.21 -26.96 -3.26
C ARG A 42 -9.86 -25.60 -3.48
N ALA A 43 -10.03 -24.80 -2.42
CA ALA A 43 -10.58 -23.45 -2.51
C ALA A 43 -9.70 -22.52 -3.37
N GLY A 44 -8.39 -22.53 -3.15
CA GLY A 44 -7.44 -21.79 -3.97
C GLY A 44 -7.46 -22.20 -5.44
N HIS A 45 -7.49 -23.51 -5.72
CA HIS A 45 -7.61 -24.01 -7.09
C HIS A 45 -8.93 -23.55 -7.74
N SER A 46 -10.04 -23.57 -7.01
CA SER A 46 -11.34 -23.10 -7.50
C SER A 46 -11.35 -21.60 -7.79
N LEU A 47 -10.68 -20.80 -6.98
CA LEU A 47 -10.51 -19.36 -7.24
C LEU A 47 -9.67 -19.14 -8.50
N TYR A 48 -8.55 -19.84 -8.63
CA TYR A 48 -7.67 -19.72 -9.79
C TYR A 48 -8.35 -20.14 -11.10
N THR A 49 -9.01 -21.30 -11.12
CA THR A 49 -9.76 -21.77 -12.30
C THR A 49 -10.97 -20.89 -12.64
N GLY A 50 -11.53 -20.22 -11.63
CA GLY A 50 -12.54 -19.17 -11.82
C GLY A 50 -11.98 -17.84 -12.34
N GLY A 51 -10.67 -17.74 -12.63
CA GLY A 51 -10.00 -16.59 -13.22
C GLY A 51 -9.50 -15.55 -12.18
N ALA A 52 -9.43 -15.90 -10.90
CA ALA A 52 -8.78 -15.03 -9.91
C ALA A 52 -7.25 -15.20 -10.00
N VAL A 53 -6.53 -14.09 -10.03
CA VAL A 53 -5.05 -14.06 -10.00
C VAL A 53 -4.52 -13.42 -8.72
N ARG A 54 -5.36 -12.61 -8.05
CA ARG A 54 -5.10 -12.01 -6.73
C ARG A 54 -6.22 -12.41 -5.79
N ALA A 55 -5.90 -12.56 -4.51
CA ALA A 55 -6.86 -12.96 -3.50
C ALA A 55 -6.78 -12.07 -2.25
N LEU A 56 -7.95 -11.73 -1.70
CA LEU A 56 -8.13 -11.26 -0.35
C LEU A 56 -8.29 -12.49 0.55
N VAL A 57 -7.61 -12.48 1.67
CA VAL A 57 -7.65 -13.54 2.69
C VAL A 57 -7.88 -12.90 4.05
N PRO A 58 -8.42 -13.63 5.03
CA PRO A 58 -8.58 -13.11 6.38
C PRO A 58 -7.25 -12.67 6.99
N ALA A 59 -7.30 -11.69 7.89
CA ALA A 59 -6.13 -11.21 8.62
C ALA A 59 -5.41 -12.37 9.35
N GLY A 60 -4.08 -12.29 9.41
CA GLY A 60 -3.26 -13.32 10.03
C GLY A 60 -3.08 -14.61 9.20
N PHE A 61 -3.44 -14.59 7.92
CA PHE A 61 -3.23 -15.74 7.05
C PHE A 61 -1.73 -15.99 6.78
N ASP A 62 -1.22 -17.12 7.23
CA ASP A 62 0.19 -17.50 7.18
C ASP A 62 0.55 -18.51 6.06
N ARG A 63 -0.47 -19.04 5.34
CA ARG A 63 -0.27 -20.13 4.36
C ARG A 63 -0.15 -19.63 2.91
N TRP A 64 0.37 -18.41 2.70
CA TRP A 64 0.60 -17.85 1.38
C TRP A 64 1.41 -18.73 0.44
N PRO A 65 2.47 -19.47 0.89
CA PRO A 65 3.23 -20.34 -0.01
C PRO A 65 2.39 -21.39 -0.71
N LEU A 66 1.28 -21.81 -0.10
CA LEU A 66 0.34 -22.76 -0.69
C LEU A 66 -0.50 -22.11 -1.81
N LEU A 67 -1.01 -20.89 -1.60
CA LEU A 67 -1.79 -20.18 -2.61
C LEU A 67 -0.92 -19.70 -3.77
N LEU A 68 0.32 -19.29 -3.50
CA LEU A 68 1.29 -18.90 -4.53
C LEU A 68 1.59 -20.04 -5.51
N LYS A 69 1.74 -21.28 -5.00
CA LYS A 69 1.91 -22.47 -5.85
C LYS A 69 0.71 -22.74 -6.77
N LEU A 70 -0.47 -22.24 -6.42
CA LEU A 70 -1.69 -22.34 -7.22
C LEU A 70 -1.87 -21.14 -8.19
N GLY A 71 -0.92 -20.19 -8.21
CA GLY A 71 -0.98 -19.00 -9.07
C GLY A 71 -1.76 -17.82 -8.48
N LEU A 72 -2.22 -17.91 -7.24
CA LEU A 72 -2.85 -16.80 -6.53
C LEU A 72 -1.80 -15.96 -5.80
N ARG A 73 -1.91 -14.64 -5.91
CA ARG A 73 -1.02 -13.67 -5.25
C ARG A 73 -1.82 -12.85 -4.24
N PRO A 74 -1.17 -12.33 -3.17
CA PRO A 74 -1.79 -11.32 -2.32
C PRO A 74 -2.12 -10.06 -3.12
N VAL A 75 -3.06 -9.27 -2.63
CA VAL A 75 -3.26 -7.90 -3.11
C VAL A 75 -2.12 -7.06 -2.56
N ASP A 76 -1.35 -6.43 -3.44
CA ASP A 76 -0.25 -5.53 -3.06
C ASP A 76 -0.81 -4.12 -2.78
N PRO A 77 -0.69 -3.60 -1.55
CA PRO A 77 -1.16 -2.27 -1.21
C PRO A 77 -0.24 -1.14 -1.69
N GLY A 78 0.92 -1.44 -2.27
CA GLY A 78 1.94 -0.45 -2.57
C GLY A 78 1.46 0.68 -3.49
N ALA A 79 0.70 0.40 -4.54
CA ALA A 79 0.16 1.44 -5.43
C ALA A 79 -0.82 2.37 -4.69
N PHE A 80 -1.69 1.81 -3.86
CA PHE A 80 -2.61 2.54 -3.01
C PHE A 80 -1.87 3.43 -2.00
N LEU A 81 -0.88 2.88 -1.29
CA LEU A 81 -0.08 3.62 -0.31
C LEU A 81 0.70 4.77 -0.96
N ARG A 82 1.31 4.55 -2.12
CA ARG A 82 2.00 5.63 -2.85
C ARG A 82 1.04 6.73 -3.32
N ALA A 83 -0.20 6.40 -3.65
CA ALA A 83 -1.23 7.41 -3.92
C ALA A 83 -1.60 8.21 -2.67
N GLN A 84 -1.42 7.65 -1.46
CA GLN A 84 -1.60 8.33 -0.17
C GLN A 84 -0.31 8.92 0.40
N ALA A 85 0.78 9.00 -0.37
CA ALA A 85 2.09 9.45 0.10
C ALA A 85 2.05 10.83 0.78
N ALA A 86 1.34 11.79 0.19
CA ALA A 86 1.26 13.15 0.73
C ALA A 86 0.46 13.25 2.05
N PRO A 87 -0.76 12.70 2.18
CA PRO A 87 -1.46 12.71 3.46
C PRO A 87 -0.74 11.87 4.53
N LEU A 88 -0.12 10.74 4.18
CA LEU A 88 0.69 9.96 5.12
C LEU A 88 1.87 10.76 5.66
N ALA A 89 2.64 11.43 4.80
CA ALA A 89 3.75 12.27 5.23
C ALA A 89 3.27 13.44 6.12
N ALA A 90 2.15 14.08 5.76
CA ALA A 90 1.60 15.17 6.55
C ALA A 90 1.22 14.70 7.97
N THR A 91 0.47 13.60 8.07
CA THR A 91 0.08 13.03 9.38
C THR A 91 1.30 12.60 10.20
N LEU A 92 2.33 12.02 9.55
CA LEU A 92 3.57 11.65 10.25
C LEU A 92 4.27 12.86 10.84
N LEU A 93 4.37 13.97 10.10
CA LEU A 93 4.96 15.22 10.57
C LEU A 93 4.14 15.85 11.70
N GLU A 94 2.81 15.90 11.56
CA GLU A 94 1.90 16.42 12.58
C GLU A 94 2.01 15.64 13.90
N ARG A 95 2.15 14.30 13.84
CA ARG A 95 2.42 13.47 15.04
C ARG A 95 3.75 13.80 15.73
N GLN A 96 4.72 14.33 14.98
CA GLN A 96 5.99 14.82 15.54
C GLN A 96 5.88 16.27 16.05
N GLY A 97 4.71 16.89 16.00
CA GLY A 97 4.51 18.30 16.34
C GLY A 97 5.05 19.27 15.28
N LEU A 98 5.29 18.81 14.06
CA LEU A 98 5.82 19.62 12.97
C LEU A 98 4.72 19.99 11.99
N SER A 99 4.69 21.25 11.58
CA SER A 99 3.80 21.69 10.51
C SER A 99 4.39 21.29 9.15
N PRO A 100 3.62 20.60 8.26
CA PRO A 100 4.12 20.17 6.97
C PRO A 100 4.69 21.29 6.10
N ASP A 101 4.09 22.49 6.14
CA ASP A 101 4.54 23.69 5.40
C ASP A 101 5.92 24.23 5.84
N ARG A 102 6.48 23.73 6.93
CA ARG A 102 7.82 24.03 7.44
C ARG A 102 8.80 22.89 7.33
N ALA A 103 8.32 21.72 6.97
CA ALA A 103 9.11 20.50 6.97
C ALA A 103 9.78 20.20 5.62
N THR A 104 10.84 19.40 5.69
CA THR A 104 11.49 18.77 4.54
C THR A 104 11.14 17.28 4.53
N VAL A 105 10.64 16.79 3.40
CA VAL A 105 10.33 15.37 3.19
C VAL A 105 11.30 14.77 2.18
N ALA A 106 11.83 13.59 2.47
CA ALA A 106 12.71 12.86 1.57
C ALA A 106 11.91 11.82 0.76
N LEU A 107 12.10 11.80 -0.54
CA LEU A 107 11.67 10.73 -1.43
C LEU A 107 12.87 9.83 -1.74
N ARG A 108 12.76 8.56 -1.46
CA ARG A 108 13.83 7.57 -1.62
C ARG A 108 13.41 6.44 -2.55
N GLY A 109 14.28 6.08 -3.46
CA GLY A 109 14.10 4.98 -4.39
C GLY A 109 15.36 4.73 -5.19
N HIS A 110 15.42 3.65 -5.95
CA HIS A 110 16.56 3.34 -6.81
C HIS A 110 16.46 4.01 -8.20
N ARG A 111 15.27 4.49 -8.59
CA ARG A 111 15.06 5.26 -9.84
C ARG A 111 13.91 6.26 -9.69
N ALA A 112 14.03 7.37 -10.40
CA ALA A 112 12.94 8.33 -10.58
C ALA A 112 11.98 7.80 -11.65
N ASP A 113 10.87 7.22 -11.22
CA ASP A 113 9.80 6.73 -12.08
C ASP A 113 8.51 7.57 -11.94
N GLY A 114 7.45 7.15 -12.64
CA GLY A 114 6.17 7.82 -12.59
C GLY A 114 5.53 7.85 -11.20
N GLU A 115 5.83 6.86 -10.34
CA GLU A 115 5.34 6.82 -8.96
C GLU A 115 6.03 7.90 -8.12
N MET A 116 7.35 8.00 -8.20
CA MET A 116 8.13 9.03 -7.52
C MET A 116 7.73 10.44 -7.98
N LEU A 117 7.52 10.62 -9.28
CA LEU A 117 7.01 11.89 -9.83
C LEU A 117 5.64 12.24 -9.23
N ARG A 118 4.69 11.31 -9.21
CA ARG A 118 3.35 11.54 -8.62
C ARG A 118 3.42 11.88 -7.14
N ALA A 119 4.23 11.16 -6.38
CA ALA A 119 4.45 11.45 -4.97
C ALA A 119 5.06 12.84 -4.76
N ALA A 120 6.07 13.21 -5.54
CA ALA A 120 6.67 14.53 -5.52
C ALA A 120 5.63 15.62 -5.80
N LEU A 121 4.86 15.51 -6.89
CA LEU A 121 3.82 16.47 -7.25
C LEU A 121 2.73 16.61 -6.18
N ALA A 122 2.34 15.53 -5.54
CA ALA A 122 1.35 15.55 -4.47
C ALA A 122 1.88 16.22 -3.17
N LEU A 123 3.19 16.11 -2.91
CA LEU A 123 3.84 16.72 -1.74
C LEU A 123 4.17 18.19 -1.95
N CYS A 124 4.51 18.58 -3.15
CA CYS A 124 4.95 19.94 -3.50
C CYS A 124 4.09 21.08 -2.92
N PRO A 125 2.76 21.03 -2.98
CA PRO A 125 1.91 22.09 -2.42
C PRO A 125 1.74 22.00 -0.90
N ARG A 126 2.28 20.97 -0.25
CA ARG A 126 2.00 20.65 1.17
C ARG A 126 3.20 20.80 2.08
N VAL A 127 4.41 20.68 1.55
CA VAL A 127 5.65 20.72 2.32
C VAL A 127 6.55 21.86 1.88
N ARG A 128 7.43 22.31 2.78
CA ARG A 128 8.32 23.42 2.47
C ARG A 128 9.41 23.04 1.47
N ARG A 129 9.96 21.83 1.60
CA ARG A 129 11.10 21.36 0.81
C ARG A 129 11.01 19.87 0.55
N LEU A 130 11.59 19.44 -0.53
CA LEU A 130 11.79 18.02 -0.83
C LEU A 130 13.28 17.72 -0.98
N THR A 131 13.66 16.50 -0.65
CA THR A 131 14.90 15.86 -1.14
C THR A 131 14.52 14.66 -1.99
N ILE A 132 15.25 14.40 -3.06
CA ILE A 132 15.02 13.26 -3.94
C ILE A 132 16.32 12.48 -4.04
N SER A 133 16.30 11.25 -3.53
CA SER A 133 17.42 10.32 -3.63
C SER A 133 17.01 9.13 -4.48
N ALA A 134 17.41 9.16 -5.73
CA ALA A 134 17.24 8.09 -6.68
C ALA A 134 18.46 8.06 -7.61
N PRO A 135 19.37 7.06 -7.50
CA PRO A 135 20.59 7.01 -8.32
C PRO A 135 20.33 7.09 -9.82
N ARG A 136 19.17 6.62 -10.26
CA ARG A 136 18.76 6.69 -11.68
C ARG A 136 17.68 7.75 -11.87
N GLY A 137 18.06 8.90 -12.41
CA GLY A 137 17.12 9.95 -12.81
C GLY A 137 16.66 10.89 -11.69
N GLY A 138 17.15 10.74 -10.46
CA GLY A 138 16.74 11.59 -9.32
C GLY A 138 17.14 13.04 -9.52
N GLU A 139 18.35 13.33 -9.98
CA GLU A 139 18.83 14.69 -10.26
C GLU A 139 18.03 15.36 -11.39
N GLN A 140 17.73 14.61 -12.46
CA GLN A 140 16.94 15.10 -13.57
C GLN A 140 15.51 15.46 -13.12
N LEU A 141 14.90 14.60 -12.30
CA LEU A 141 13.58 14.86 -11.71
C LEU A 141 13.62 16.10 -10.80
N ALA A 142 14.63 16.22 -9.95
CA ALA A 142 14.81 17.37 -9.07
C ALA A 142 15.00 18.68 -9.86
N ALA A 143 15.82 18.65 -10.91
CA ALA A 143 16.04 19.80 -11.78
C ALA A 143 14.76 20.22 -12.50
N TRP A 144 13.98 19.24 -13.00
CA TRP A 144 12.71 19.49 -13.68
C TRP A 144 11.69 20.11 -12.72
N LEU A 145 11.52 19.55 -11.51
CA LEU A 145 10.59 20.08 -10.50
C LEU A 145 10.95 21.52 -10.07
N ARG A 146 12.25 21.84 -9.92
CA ARG A 146 12.69 23.21 -9.62
C ARG A 146 12.29 24.18 -10.72
N ARG A 147 12.47 23.79 -11.99
CA ARG A 147 12.18 24.64 -13.15
C ARG A 147 10.70 24.84 -13.36
N GLU A 148 9.91 23.78 -13.30
CA GLU A 148 8.48 23.84 -13.64
C GLU A 148 7.60 24.35 -12.48
N TYR A 149 7.98 24.07 -11.24
CA TYR A 149 7.16 24.36 -10.06
C TYR A 149 7.81 25.36 -9.09
N GLY A 150 9.04 25.78 -9.33
CA GLY A 150 9.76 26.71 -8.46
C GLY A 150 10.04 26.16 -7.05
N LEU A 151 10.01 24.84 -6.88
CA LEU A 151 10.11 24.22 -5.57
C LEU A 151 11.56 24.13 -5.10
N PRO A 152 11.82 24.39 -3.81
CA PRO A 152 13.13 24.18 -3.23
C PRO A 152 13.36 22.67 -3.02
N ILE A 153 13.95 22.03 -4.03
CA ILE A 153 14.47 20.68 -3.93
C ILE A 153 15.90 20.79 -3.43
N LEU A 154 16.14 20.28 -2.23
CA LEU A 154 17.46 20.24 -1.60
C LEU A 154 18.32 19.09 -2.17
N PRO A 155 19.64 19.11 -1.95
CA PRO A 155 20.50 17.96 -2.22
C PRO A 155 19.98 16.66 -1.56
N ALA A 156 20.31 15.52 -2.14
CA ALA A 156 19.76 14.22 -1.72
C ALA A 156 20.18 13.83 -0.28
N ASP A 157 21.31 14.34 0.18
CA ASP A 157 21.90 14.15 1.52
C ASP A 157 21.43 15.17 2.55
N ALA A 158 20.64 16.16 2.16
CA ALA A 158 20.13 17.16 3.10
C ALA A 158 19.20 16.52 4.15
N PRO A 159 19.26 17.00 5.42
CA PRO A 159 18.44 16.46 6.49
C PRO A 159 16.94 16.64 6.21
N ALA A 160 16.17 15.58 6.47
CA ALA A 160 14.72 15.58 6.34
C ALA A 160 14.07 15.22 7.69
N GLN A 161 12.80 15.59 7.86
CA GLN A 161 12.01 15.26 9.03
C GLN A 161 11.17 14.00 8.85
N ALA A 162 10.90 13.61 7.61
CA ALA A 162 10.25 12.36 7.26
C ALA A 162 10.81 11.83 5.94
N ALA A 163 10.84 10.51 5.78
CA ALA A 163 11.25 9.86 4.53
C ALA A 163 10.15 8.94 4.00
N LEU A 164 9.97 8.93 2.69
CA LEU A 164 9.09 8.00 1.97
C LEU A 164 9.93 7.08 1.11
N LEU A 165 9.92 5.81 1.44
CA LEU A 165 10.57 4.75 0.67
C LEU A 165 9.55 4.21 -0.34
N LEU A 166 9.79 4.43 -1.62
CA LEU A 166 8.79 4.22 -2.66
C LEU A 166 8.97 2.92 -3.44
N GLN A 167 10.15 2.30 -3.36
CA GLN A 167 10.50 1.16 -4.22
C GLN A 167 11.22 0.07 -3.45
N PRO A 168 11.02 -1.22 -3.80
CA PRO A 168 11.74 -2.34 -3.22
C PRO A 168 13.28 -2.17 -3.36
N GLY A 169 14.02 -2.61 -2.34
CA GLY A 169 15.48 -2.46 -2.30
C GLY A 169 15.96 -1.11 -1.80
N THR A 170 15.05 -0.25 -1.33
CA THR A 170 15.38 0.96 -0.58
C THR A 170 15.29 0.63 0.91
N GLU A 171 16.38 0.76 1.63
CA GLU A 171 16.44 0.41 3.06
C GLU A 171 16.03 1.59 3.95
N PRO A 172 15.42 1.31 5.12
CA PRO A 172 15.13 2.36 6.11
C PRO A 172 16.37 3.16 6.53
N GLY A 173 17.53 2.52 6.57
CA GLY A 173 18.82 3.16 6.83
C GLY A 173 19.19 4.27 5.84
N ASP A 174 18.71 4.18 4.60
CA ASP A 174 18.90 5.20 3.57
C ASP A 174 18.12 6.49 3.90
N ALA A 175 17.14 6.42 4.78
CA ALA A 175 16.34 7.56 5.22
C ALA A 175 17.09 8.50 6.17
N GLY A 176 18.23 8.06 6.75
CA GLY A 176 18.90 8.77 7.82
C GLY A 176 18.16 8.63 9.16
N PRO A 177 18.35 9.56 10.09
CA PRO A 177 17.78 9.44 11.44
C PRO A 177 16.29 9.83 11.56
N CYS A 178 15.62 10.15 10.46
CA CYS A 178 14.21 10.55 10.49
C CYS A 178 13.29 9.32 10.36
N PRO A 179 12.04 9.38 10.85
CA PRO A 179 11.03 8.35 10.63
C PRO A 179 10.79 8.13 9.14
N ALA A 180 10.68 6.85 8.75
CA ALA A 180 10.50 6.44 7.37
C ALA A 180 9.19 5.68 7.19
N LEU A 181 8.49 5.94 6.10
CA LEU A 181 7.33 5.19 5.65
C LEU A 181 7.73 4.31 4.48
N THR A 182 7.56 3.01 4.60
CA THR A 182 7.77 2.05 3.50
C THR A 182 6.45 1.87 2.74
N LEU A 183 6.38 2.39 1.50
CA LEU A 183 5.16 2.40 0.70
C LEU A 183 5.17 1.33 -0.41
N PHE A 184 5.73 0.17 -0.10
CA PHE A 184 5.81 -0.98 -1.01
C PHE A 184 5.86 -2.29 -0.23
N GLY A 185 5.63 -3.40 -0.95
CA GLY A 185 5.69 -4.74 -0.39
C GLY A 185 4.41 -5.16 0.35
N PRO A 186 4.34 -6.45 0.72
CA PRO A 186 3.15 -7.02 1.34
C PRO A 186 2.97 -6.57 2.81
N GLU A 187 4.03 -6.17 3.48
CA GLU A 187 4.06 -5.72 4.87
C GLU A 187 4.73 -4.34 4.95
N PRO A 188 4.01 -3.26 4.55
CA PRO A 188 4.56 -1.91 4.58
C PRO A 188 4.71 -1.42 6.02
N ASP A 189 5.84 -0.75 6.31
CA ASP A 189 6.03 -0.05 7.58
C ASP A 189 5.52 1.40 7.44
N LEU A 190 4.49 1.72 8.16
CA LEU A 190 3.88 3.05 8.18
C LEU A 190 4.27 3.87 9.43
N ALA A 191 5.36 3.53 10.10
CA ALA A 191 5.85 4.21 11.30
C ALA A 191 4.77 4.38 12.38
N GLY A 192 3.92 3.36 12.54
CA GLY A 192 2.81 3.35 13.48
C GLY A 192 1.57 4.13 13.04
N LEU A 193 1.54 4.67 11.84
CA LEU A 193 0.31 5.22 11.25
C LEU A 193 -0.64 4.09 10.84
N ARG A 194 -1.94 4.37 10.93
CA ARG A 194 -3.00 3.46 10.46
C ARG A 194 -3.88 4.16 9.45
N LEU A 195 -4.17 3.47 8.36
CA LEU A 195 -5.20 3.89 7.41
C LEU A 195 -6.47 3.13 7.71
N SER A 196 -7.58 3.85 7.78
CA SER A 196 -8.89 3.25 7.99
C SER A 196 -9.93 3.88 7.09
N ALA A 197 -10.95 3.08 6.73
CA ALA A 197 -12.16 3.55 6.08
C ALA A 197 -13.33 3.35 7.04
N PRO A 198 -13.77 4.39 7.77
CA PRO A 198 -14.77 4.29 8.83
C PRO A 198 -16.13 3.73 8.38
N ASP A 199 -16.45 3.88 7.09
CA ASP A 199 -17.72 3.40 6.49
C ASP A 199 -17.75 1.88 6.28
N LEU A 200 -16.61 1.20 6.43
CA LEU A 200 -16.55 -0.26 6.34
C LEU A 200 -16.86 -0.93 7.67
N ALA A 201 -17.14 -2.24 7.62
CA ALA A 201 -17.33 -3.04 8.82
C ALA A 201 -16.08 -2.97 9.75
N PRO A 202 -16.22 -3.07 11.06
CA PRO A 202 -15.11 -2.93 12.01
C PRO A 202 -13.90 -3.84 11.71
N THR A 203 -14.15 -5.05 11.23
CA THR A 203 -13.11 -6.03 10.85
C THR A 203 -12.35 -5.67 9.59
N ASP A 204 -12.95 -4.86 8.73
CA ASP A 204 -12.48 -4.58 7.37
C ASP A 204 -11.88 -3.17 7.24
N ARG A 205 -12.10 -2.32 8.25
CA ARG A 205 -11.74 -0.88 8.21
C ARG A 205 -10.26 -0.62 8.00
N GLU A 206 -9.40 -1.44 8.55
CA GLU A 206 -7.93 -1.29 8.54
C GLU A 206 -7.24 -2.37 7.69
N ASP A 207 -8.00 -3.17 6.94
CA ASP A 207 -7.45 -4.20 6.05
C ASP A 207 -6.84 -3.54 4.81
N LEU A 208 -5.53 -3.30 4.82
CA LEU A 208 -4.81 -2.64 3.73
C LEU A 208 -4.99 -3.34 2.37
N PRO A 209 -4.90 -4.65 2.24
CA PRO A 209 -5.23 -5.36 1.01
C PRO A 209 -6.63 -5.08 0.50
N LEU A 210 -7.63 -5.06 1.39
CA LEU A 210 -9.00 -4.73 1.01
C LEU A 210 -9.15 -3.26 0.60
N LEU A 211 -8.60 -2.33 1.39
CA LEU A 211 -8.62 -0.89 1.06
C LEU A 211 -7.98 -0.62 -0.29
N SER A 212 -6.85 -1.28 -0.59
CA SER A 212 -6.18 -1.21 -1.89
C SER A 212 -7.08 -1.71 -3.02
N ALA A 213 -7.71 -2.88 -2.84
CA ALA A 213 -8.60 -3.45 -3.84
C ALA A 213 -9.83 -2.56 -4.11
N LEU A 214 -10.42 -1.98 -3.07
CA LEU A 214 -11.55 -1.06 -3.18
C LEU A 214 -11.14 0.24 -3.89
N TRP A 215 -9.96 0.78 -3.57
CA TRP A 215 -9.42 1.97 -4.24
C TRP A 215 -9.14 1.70 -5.72
N GLU A 216 -8.47 0.60 -6.06
CA GLU A 216 -8.24 0.20 -7.45
C GLU A 216 -9.55 0.00 -8.24
N GLY A 217 -10.57 -0.52 -7.57
CA GLY A 217 -11.91 -0.72 -8.14
C GLY A 217 -12.78 0.53 -8.18
N GLY A 218 -12.26 1.70 -7.76
CA GLY A 218 -13.00 2.97 -7.71
C GLY A 218 -14.15 2.97 -6.69
N ARG A 219 -14.08 2.11 -5.67
CA ARG A 219 -15.08 2.00 -4.60
C ARG A 219 -14.67 2.72 -3.32
N LEU A 220 -13.44 3.21 -3.26
CA LEU A 220 -12.90 3.97 -2.14
C LEU A 220 -12.20 5.23 -2.68
N THR A 221 -12.59 6.38 -2.19
CA THR A 221 -12.00 7.68 -2.53
C THR A 221 -11.09 8.18 -1.40
N PRO A 222 -10.12 9.07 -1.67
CA PRO A 222 -9.26 9.62 -0.61
C PRO A 222 -10.02 10.30 0.53
N GLY A 223 -11.16 10.94 0.25
CA GLY A 223 -11.99 11.61 1.27
C GLY A 223 -12.69 10.68 2.26
N GLN A 224 -12.75 9.37 1.95
CA GLN A 224 -13.32 8.35 2.83
C GLN A 224 -12.26 7.69 3.72
N LEU A 225 -10.99 8.06 3.56
CA LEU A 225 -9.88 7.53 4.34
C LEU A 225 -9.58 8.43 5.53
N LYS A 226 -9.31 7.81 6.66
CA LYS A 226 -8.78 8.45 7.86
C LYS A 226 -7.40 7.87 8.14
N ILE A 227 -6.44 8.76 8.36
CA ILE A 227 -5.08 8.40 8.78
C ILE A 227 -4.91 8.86 10.24
N THR A 228 -4.45 7.95 11.10
CA THR A 228 -4.29 8.20 12.54
C THR A 228 -2.97 7.66 13.05
#